data_ec4deb45e027d82e70c1c7ea68aec092
#
_entry.id   ec4deb45e027d82e70c1c7ea68aec092
#
_cell.length_a   1.000
_cell.length_b   1.000
_cell.length_c   1.000
_cell.angle_alpha   90.00
_cell.angle_beta   90.00
_cell.angle_gamma   90.00
#
_symmetry.space_group_name_H-M   'P 1'
#
loop_
_entity.id
_entity.type
_entity.pdbx_description
1 polymer ?
#
loop_
_entity_poly.entity_id
_entity_poly.type
_entity_poly.pdbx_seq_one_letter_code
_entity_poly.pdbx_strand_id
1 'polypeptide(L)'
;MRIVNETQLEGLLAALPPEGVGRPVVDSADYAWLDEEMMKIGSLQHGGVDWEGAETRAVRLLSETGKDLKVLGHLLHCLQRGGDGVRFALSLRLFAGSLEGWWNQAYPYAGVQGERLRPRLFLQFAQRALTLAETLDFDNAADEHQACEGALEALLAAARGLELPDEPLVDLQRLLRQARPSQAAASTAAPSREEASPSTAPSGASAPTAKLPEMRLEAGNERGNRQALLKMADFLNEQSPSDPLGYRLRRHAIWHAIQALPATRDGVRSELAPPAADRVAEYRE
;
A
#
# COMPACT_ATOMS: atom_id res chain seq x y z
N MET A 1 6.22 -4.55 -20.60
CA MET A 1 7.40 -5.30 -20.08
C MET A 1 7.37 -5.22 -18.58
N ARG A 2 7.29 -6.36 -17.91
CA ARG A 2 7.22 -6.41 -16.42
C ARG A 2 8.62 -6.31 -15.83
N ILE A 3 8.81 -5.44 -14.85
CA ILE A 3 10.07 -5.30 -14.12
C ILE A 3 10.18 -6.42 -13.08
N VAL A 4 11.25 -7.22 -13.19
CA VAL A 4 11.51 -8.39 -12.32
C VAL A 4 12.96 -8.45 -11.82
N ASN A 5 13.85 -7.60 -12.31
CA ASN A 5 15.26 -7.56 -11.89
C ASN A 5 15.86 -6.15 -11.96
N GLU A 6 17.02 -5.97 -11.33
CA GLU A 6 17.70 -4.67 -11.20
C GLU A 6 18.23 -4.14 -12.54
N THR A 7 18.68 -5.00 -13.44
CA THR A 7 19.21 -4.57 -14.75
C THR A 7 18.17 -3.77 -15.55
N GLN A 8 16.87 -4.06 -15.34
CA GLN A 8 15.80 -3.32 -15.97
C GLN A 8 15.63 -1.90 -15.40
N LEU A 9 16.13 -1.61 -14.19
CA LEU A 9 16.13 -0.28 -13.63
C LEU A 9 17.19 0.63 -14.23
N GLU A 10 18.29 0.09 -14.73
CA GLU A 10 19.39 0.86 -15.33
C GLU A 10 18.89 1.78 -16.45
N GLY A 11 18.03 1.28 -17.34
CA GLY A 11 17.43 2.07 -18.42
C GLY A 11 16.49 3.18 -17.90
N LEU A 12 15.82 2.95 -16.78
CA LEU A 12 14.93 3.93 -16.14
C LEU A 12 15.71 5.02 -15.41
N LEU A 13 16.91 4.70 -14.93
CA LEU A 13 17.78 5.61 -14.20
C LEU A 13 18.77 6.33 -15.12
N ALA A 14 19.07 5.77 -16.29
CA ALA A 14 19.97 6.36 -17.26
C ALA A 14 19.49 7.75 -17.71
N ALA A 15 20.45 8.64 -17.94
CA ALA A 15 20.18 9.97 -18.47
C ALA A 15 19.58 9.90 -19.88
N LEU A 16 18.63 10.79 -20.18
CA LEU A 16 17.99 10.92 -21.49
C LEU A 16 18.35 12.26 -22.15
N PRO A 17 18.75 12.28 -23.42
CA PRO A 17 18.93 13.53 -24.15
C PRO A 17 17.57 14.20 -24.45
N PRO A 18 17.47 15.55 -24.43
CA PRO A 18 18.48 16.48 -23.99
C PRO A 18 18.52 16.65 -22.46
N GLU A 19 19.59 17.21 -21.94
CA GLU A 19 19.75 17.65 -20.55
C GLU A 19 19.64 16.56 -19.45
N GLY A 20 19.72 15.28 -19.84
CA GLY A 20 19.65 14.15 -18.89
C GLY A 20 18.24 13.69 -18.53
N VAL A 21 17.19 14.47 -18.81
CA VAL A 21 15.79 14.17 -18.43
C VAL A 21 14.86 13.95 -19.62
N GLY A 22 15.35 14.09 -20.86
CA GLY A 22 14.56 13.89 -22.06
C GLY A 22 13.60 15.04 -22.35
N ARG A 23 12.40 14.74 -22.89
CA ARG A 23 11.37 15.69 -23.25
C ARG A 23 10.13 15.52 -22.36
N PRO A 24 9.27 16.57 -22.25
CA PRO A 24 7.98 16.44 -21.58
C PRO A 24 7.14 15.32 -22.19
N VAL A 25 6.50 14.52 -21.33
CA VAL A 25 5.70 13.35 -21.74
C VAL A 25 4.22 13.68 -22.00
N VAL A 26 3.79 14.88 -21.64
CA VAL A 26 2.37 15.29 -21.59
C VAL A 26 1.66 15.17 -22.95
N ASP A 27 2.39 15.36 -24.06
CA ASP A 27 1.84 15.26 -25.43
C ASP A 27 1.86 13.82 -25.98
N SER A 28 2.33 12.86 -25.21
CA SER A 28 2.39 11.46 -25.62
C SER A 28 1.06 10.74 -25.44
N ALA A 29 0.64 9.98 -26.46
CA ALA A 29 -0.54 9.12 -26.37
C ALA A 29 -0.41 8.06 -25.26
N ASP A 30 0.79 7.57 -24.97
CA ASP A 30 1.04 6.64 -23.88
C ASP A 30 0.84 7.29 -22.52
N TYR A 31 1.21 8.55 -22.37
CA TYR A 31 0.98 9.31 -21.15
C TYR A 31 -0.53 9.54 -20.92
N ALA A 32 -1.24 9.99 -21.96
CA ALA A 32 -2.69 10.20 -21.86
C ALA A 32 -3.43 8.90 -21.47
N TRP A 33 -3.07 7.79 -22.09
CA TRP A 33 -3.65 6.49 -21.77
C TRP A 33 -3.30 6.05 -20.34
N LEU A 34 -2.03 6.20 -19.94
CA LEU A 34 -1.57 5.84 -18.59
C LEU A 34 -2.30 6.65 -17.52
N ASP A 35 -2.46 7.94 -17.74
CA ASP A 35 -3.14 8.83 -16.81
C ASP A 35 -4.63 8.46 -16.65
N GLU A 36 -5.32 8.19 -17.76
CA GLU A 36 -6.71 7.72 -17.77
C GLU A 36 -6.86 6.38 -17.04
N GLU A 37 -5.94 5.44 -17.30
CA GLU A 37 -5.96 4.12 -16.68
C GLU A 37 -5.77 4.20 -15.16
N MET A 38 -4.81 5.01 -14.72
CA MET A 38 -4.52 5.20 -13.30
C MET A 38 -5.59 6.02 -12.56
N MET A 39 -6.39 6.82 -13.26
CA MET A 39 -7.57 7.49 -12.68
C MET A 39 -8.70 6.55 -12.27
N LYS A 40 -8.72 5.32 -12.79
CA LYS A 40 -9.68 4.28 -12.36
C LYS A 40 -9.44 3.83 -10.91
N ILE A 41 -8.24 4.05 -10.38
CA ILE A 41 -7.87 3.66 -9.01
C ILE A 41 -8.73 4.45 -8.02
N GLY A 42 -9.43 3.72 -7.13
CA GLY A 42 -10.34 4.33 -6.17
C GLY A 42 -11.72 4.69 -6.72
N SER A 43 -11.97 4.49 -8.03
CA SER A 43 -13.29 4.59 -8.65
C SER A 43 -14.02 3.24 -8.65
N LEU A 44 -15.26 3.24 -9.13
CA LEU A 44 -16.04 2.01 -9.35
C LEU A 44 -15.41 1.08 -10.41
N GLN A 45 -14.50 1.58 -11.22
CA GLN A 45 -13.78 0.83 -12.26
C GLN A 45 -12.43 0.28 -11.78
N HIS A 46 -12.12 0.38 -10.49
CA HIS A 46 -10.83 -0.04 -9.92
C HIS A 46 -10.45 -1.49 -10.29
N GLY A 47 -11.42 -2.41 -10.32
CA GLY A 47 -11.17 -3.83 -10.69
C GLY A 47 -10.79 -4.03 -12.17
N GLY A 48 -11.02 -3.04 -13.04
CA GLY A 48 -10.71 -3.09 -14.47
C GLY A 48 -9.40 -2.40 -14.87
N VAL A 49 -8.52 -2.07 -13.92
CA VAL A 49 -7.23 -1.44 -14.21
C VAL A 49 -6.30 -2.43 -14.92
N ASP A 50 -5.85 -2.06 -16.12
CA ASP A 50 -4.81 -2.79 -16.86
C ASP A 50 -3.41 -2.44 -16.33
N TRP A 51 -3.04 -3.13 -15.25
CA TRP A 51 -1.75 -2.91 -14.58
C TRP A 51 -0.53 -3.25 -15.44
N GLU A 52 -0.64 -4.26 -16.30
CA GLU A 52 0.45 -4.68 -17.17
C GLU A 52 0.67 -3.64 -18.29
N GLY A 53 -0.40 -3.17 -18.88
CA GLY A 53 -0.38 -2.06 -19.83
C GLY A 53 0.16 -0.77 -19.22
N ALA A 54 -0.24 -0.46 -17.99
CA ALA A 54 0.23 0.72 -17.26
C ALA A 54 1.74 0.65 -16.98
N GLU A 55 2.23 -0.48 -16.46
CA GLU A 55 3.65 -0.70 -16.20
C GLU A 55 4.46 -0.60 -17.50
N THR A 56 4.02 -1.24 -18.59
CA THR A 56 4.72 -1.23 -19.87
C THR A 56 4.87 0.17 -20.43
N ARG A 57 3.82 0.99 -20.38
CA ARG A 57 3.87 2.38 -20.87
C ARG A 57 4.68 3.27 -19.95
N ALA A 58 4.57 3.12 -18.64
CA ALA A 58 5.38 3.87 -17.69
C ALA A 58 6.88 3.60 -17.89
N VAL A 59 7.28 2.34 -18.07
CA VAL A 59 8.66 1.96 -18.38
C VAL A 59 9.11 2.62 -19.67
N ARG A 60 8.33 2.53 -20.75
CA ARG A 60 8.71 3.12 -22.05
C ARG A 60 8.84 4.65 -21.96
N LEU A 61 7.91 5.32 -21.29
CA LEU A 61 7.98 6.78 -21.12
C LEU A 61 9.23 7.20 -20.37
N LEU A 62 9.56 6.53 -19.26
CA LEU A 62 10.72 6.89 -18.43
C LEU A 62 12.06 6.49 -19.05
N SER A 63 12.11 5.46 -19.92
CA SER A 63 13.34 5.01 -20.57
C SER A 63 13.63 5.66 -21.92
N GLU A 64 12.59 6.15 -22.63
CA GLU A 64 12.74 6.59 -24.01
C GLU A 64 12.30 8.04 -24.27
N THR A 65 11.38 8.58 -23.45
CA THR A 65 10.78 9.89 -23.73
C THR A 65 11.26 10.95 -22.75
N GLY A 66 11.01 10.76 -21.46
CA GLY A 66 11.38 11.77 -20.46
C GLY A 66 11.16 11.34 -19.03
N LYS A 67 11.96 11.89 -18.13
CA LYS A 67 11.87 11.67 -16.68
C LYS A 67 10.74 12.52 -16.11
N ASP A 68 9.63 11.88 -15.78
CA ASP A 68 8.44 12.53 -15.26
C ASP A 68 8.02 11.93 -13.93
N LEU A 69 7.81 12.80 -12.91
CA LEU A 69 7.51 12.37 -11.54
C LEU A 69 6.13 11.71 -11.40
N LYS A 70 5.16 12.12 -12.22
CA LYS A 70 3.84 11.49 -12.20
C LYS A 70 3.89 10.08 -12.76
N VAL A 71 4.60 9.90 -13.88
CA VAL A 71 4.86 8.58 -14.48
C VAL A 71 5.66 7.70 -13.52
N LEU A 72 6.67 8.25 -12.84
CA LEU A 72 7.39 7.53 -11.78
C LEU A 72 6.42 7.06 -10.68
N GLY A 73 5.57 7.93 -10.19
CA GLY A 73 4.58 7.58 -9.16
C GLY A 73 3.62 6.47 -9.59
N HIS A 74 3.24 6.42 -10.87
CA HIS A 74 2.44 5.34 -11.44
C HIS A 74 3.22 4.03 -11.50
N LEU A 75 4.47 4.07 -11.95
CA LEU A 75 5.33 2.88 -12.03
C LEU A 75 5.63 2.31 -10.63
N LEU A 76 5.95 3.16 -9.66
CA LEU A 76 6.14 2.73 -8.26
C LEU A 76 4.89 2.00 -7.75
N HIS A 77 3.70 2.52 -8.05
CA HIS A 77 2.45 1.86 -7.66
C HIS A 77 2.29 0.49 -8.31
N CYS A 78 2.59 0.37 -9.60
CA CYS A 78 2.55 -0.93 -10.31
C CYS A 78 3.50 -1.95 -9.69
N LEU A 79 4.68 -1.53 -9.24
CA LEU A 79 5.66 -2.41 -8.61
C LEU A 79 5.29 -2.79 -7.17
N GLN A 80 4.75 -1.87 -6.39
CA GLN A 80 4.47 -2.04 -4.97
C GLN A 80 3.19 -2.82 -4.68
N ARG A 81 2.26 -2.89 -5.64
CA ARG A 81 1.00 -3.62 -5.45
C ARG A 81 1.18 -5.13 -5.51
N GLY A 82 0.35 -5.84 -4.77
CA GLY A 82 0.22 -7.30 -4.88
C GLY A 82 1.11 -8.13 -3.96
N GLY A 83 1.79 -7.49 -3.00
CA GLY A 83 2.49 -8.21 -1.94
C GLY A 83 3.77 -8.95 -2.36
N ASP A 84 4.34 -8.66 -3.55
CA ASP A 84 5.57 -9.27 -4.07
C ASP A 84 6.79 -8.52 -3.51
N GLY A 85 7.54 -9.14 -2.62
CA GLY A 85 8.69 -8.54 -1.94
C GLY A 85 9.83 -8.17 -2.89
N VAL A 86 10.09 -8.97 -3.92
CA VAL A 86 11.13 -8.66 -4.92
C VAL A 86 10.78 -7.37 -5.67
N ARG A 87 9.55 -7.27 -6.15
CA ARG A 87 9.09 -6.08 -6.89
C ARG A 87 9.01 -4.86 -5.99
N PHE A 88 8.63 -5.06 -4.74
CA PHE A 88 8.62 -3.98 -3.75
C PHE A 88 10.03 -3.43 -3.52
N ALA A 89 11.03 -4.30 -3.32
CA ALA A 89 12.44 -3.89 -3.21
C ALA A 89 12.93 -3.15 -4.46
N LEU A 90 12.59 -3.64 -5.67
CA LEU A 90 12.92 -2.95 -6.93
C LEU A 90 12.28 -1.57 -7.01
N SER A 91 11.05 -1.39 -6.50
CA SER A 91 10.41 -0.07 -6.46
C SER A 91 11.16 0.91 -5.55
N LEU A 92 11.61 0.47 -4.38
CA LEU A 92 12.39 1.30 -3.47
C LEU A 92 13.75 1.69 -4.06
N ARG A 93 14.43 0.75 -4.77
CA ARG A 93 15.68 1.03 -5.49
C ARG A 93 15.48 2.01 -6.64
N LEU A 94 14.41 1.84 -7.44
CA LEU A 94 14.05 2.80 -8.48
C LEU A 94 13.80 4.18 -7.90
N PHE A 95 13.10 4.26 -6.79
CA PHE A 95 12.80 5.52 -6.13
C PHE A 95 14.08 6.18 -5.60
N ALA A 96 14.96 5.43 -4.91
CA ALA A 96 16.26 5.93 -4.46
C ALA A 96 17.11 6.46 -5.61
N GLY A 97 17.31 5.66 -6.66
CA GLY A 97 18.07 6.06 -7.82
C GLY A 97 17.50 7.26 -8.58
N SER A 98 16.16 7.43 -8.57
CA SER A 98 15.52 8.61 -9.14
C SER A 98 15.82 9.88 -8.34
N LEU A 99 15.89 9.79 -7.00
CA LEU A 99 16.27 10.90 -6.14
C LEU A 99 17.70 11.35 -6.39
N GLU A 100 18.62 10.41 -6.54
CA GLU A 100 20.04 10.66 -6.79
C GLU A 100 20.31 11.18 -8.20
N GLY A 101 19.61 10.61 -9.20
CA GLY A 101 19.91 10.83 -10.61
C GLY A 101 19.25 12.07 -11.21
N TRP A 102 17.94 12.21 -11.12
CA TRP A 102 17.20 13.18 -11.93
C TRP A 102 15.99 13.82 -11.25
N TRP A 103 15.74 13.56 -9.97
CA TRP A 103 14.57 14.07 -9.23
C TRP A 103 14.38 15.59 -9.33
N ASN A 104 15.47 16.34 -9.18
CA ASN A 104 15.44 17.81 -9.18
C ASN A 104 15.20 18.43 -10.55
N GLN A 105 15.41 17.66 -11.63
CA GLN A 105 15.28 18.11 -13.00
C GLN A 105 14.05 17.55 -13.71
N ALA A 106 13.40 16.54 -13.10
CA ALA A 106 12.28 15.82 -13.71
C ALA A 106 11.04 16.69 -13.94
N TYR A 107 10.32 16.34 -15.01
CA TYR A 107 9.02 16.93 -15.32
C TYR A 107 7.93 16.48 -14.33
N PRO A 108 6.77 17.19 -14.27
CA PRO A 108 6.44 18.42 -14.96
C PRO A 108 6.91 19.68 -14.21
N TYR A 109 7.59 19.54 -13.09
CA TYR A 109 7.83 20.62 -12.15
C TYR A 109 9.25 21.19 -12.26
N ALA A 110 9.51 21.94 -13.33
CA ALA A 110 10.77 22.67 -13.44
C ALA A 110 10.77 23.96 -12.57
N GLY A 111 11.97 24.37 -12.11
CA GLY A 111 12.15 25.63 -11.39
C GLY A 111 11.48 25.71 -10.01
N VAL A 112 11.14 26.92 -9.58
CA VAL A 112 10.60 27.24 -8.24
C VAL A 112 9.32 26.49 -7.89
N GLN A 113 8.47 26.19 -8.87
CA GLN A 113 7.27 25.38 -8.62
C GLN A 113 7.65 23.94 -8.23
N GLY A 114 8.70 23.41 -8.83
CA GLY A 114 9.21 22.08 -8.50
C GLY A 114 9.71 21.99 -7.07
N GLU A 115 10.44 22.99 -6.59
CA GLU A 115 10.97 23.02 -5.23
C GLU A 115 9.88 22.88 -4.16
N ARG A 116 8.69 23.45 -4.41
CA ARG A 116 7.54 23.38 -3.49
C ARG A 116 6.73 22.09 -3.63
N LEU A 117 6.64 21.52 -4.83
CA LEU A 117 5.77 20.39 -5.12
C LEU A 117 6.47 19.04 -4.95
N ARG A 118 7.77 18.96 -5.21
CA ARG A 118 8.55 17.72 -5.07
C ARG A 118 8.51 17.10 -3.67
N PRO A 119 8.66 17.85 -2.56
CA PRO A 119 8.53 17.28 -1.22
C PRO A 119 7.14 16.67 -0.96
N ARG A 120 6.08 17.28 -1.51
CA ARG A 120 4.71 16.75 -1.38
C ARG A 120 4.51 15.47 -2.18
N LEU A 121 5.05 15.40 -3.40
CA LEU A 121 5.02 14.18 -4.21
C LEU A 121 5.83 13.07 -3.57
N PHE A 122 7.01 13.38 -3.06
CA PHE A 122 7.82 12.44 -2.31
C PHE A 122 7.03 11.85 -1.14
N LEU A 123 6.42 12.70 -0.33
CA LEU A 123 5.60 12.29 0.81
C LEU A 123 4.44 11.37 0.36
N GLN A 124 3.78 11.72 -0.74
CA GLN A 124 2.69 10.91 -1.30
C GLN A 124 3.18 9.52 -1.74
N PHE A 125 4.35 9.44 -2.38
CA PHE A 125 4.92 8.18 -2.82
C PHE A 125 5.38 7.32 -1.64
N ALA A 126 6.05 7.92 -0.66
CA ALA A 126 6.50 7.25 0.55
C ALA A 126 5.32 6.72 1.38
N GLN A 127 4.25 7.51 1.51
CA GLN A 127 3.05 7.13 2.25
C GLN A 127 2.28 6.00 1.56
N ARG A 128 2.24 6.01 0.21
CA ARG A 128 1.69 4.89 -0.56
C ARG A 128 2.52 3.61 -0.38
N ALA A 129 3.85 3.72 -0.42
CA ALA A 129 4.73 2.58 -0.19
C ALA A 129 4.48 1.97 1.20
N LEU A 130 4.37 2.80 2.24
CA LEU A 130 4.04 2.35 3.59
C LEU A 130 2.72 1.58 3.64
N THR A 131 1.66 2.13 3.03
CA THR A 131 0.33 1.47 2.99
C THR A 131 0.37 0.14 2.23
N LEU A 132 1.09 0.07 1.10
CA LEU A 132 1.17 -1.15 0.29
C LEU A 132 2.08 -2.20 0.93
N ALA A 133 3.06 -1.80 1.74
CA ALA A 133 3.91 -2.71 2.49
C ALA A 133 3.15 -3.55 3.53
N GLU A 134 1.97 -3.10 3.99
CA GLU A 134 1.11 -3.89 4.89
C GLU A 134 0.63 -5.21 4.26
N THR A 135 0.70 -5.33 2.93
CA THR A 135 0.33 -6.55 2.19
C THR A 135 1.49 -7.51 1.94
N LEU A 136 2.71 -7.12 2.34
CA LEU A 136 3.89 -7.96 2.17
C LEU A 136 3.89 -9.10 3.19
N ASP A 137 4.19 -10.28 2.70
CA ASP A 137 4.39 -11.47 3.52
C ASP A 137 5.78 -12.03 3.24
N PHE A 138 6.60 -12.10 4.28
CA PHE A 138 7.96 -12.62 4.20
C PHE A 138 8.12 -14.01 4.84
N ASP A 139 7.02 -14.71 5.07
CA ASP A 139 7.08 -16.08 5.55
C ASP A 139 7.87 -16.94 4.55
N ASN A 140 9.02 -17.46 4.99
CA ASN A 140 9.99 -18.21 4.18
C ASN A 140 10.67 -17.41 3.04
N ALA A 141 10.63 -16.07 3.05
CA ALA A 141 11.20 -15.18 2.06
C ALA A 141 12.24 -14.21 2.66
N ALA A 142 13.19 -14.76 3.42
CA ALA A 142 14.22 -13.97 4.14
C ALA A 142 15.07 -13.12 3.18
N ASP A 143 15.37 -13.61 1.99
CA ASP A 143 16.16 -12.88 0.99
C ASP A 143 15.39 -11.68 0.44
N GLU A 144 14.07 -11.81 0.26
CA GLU A 144 13.20 -10.71 -0.20
C GLU A 144 13.08 -9.64 0.89
N HIS A 145 12.93 -10.08 2.14
CA HIS A 145 12.92 -9.17 3.29
C HIS A 145 14.22 -8.37 3.37
N GLN A 146 15.38 -9.04 3.29
CA GLN A 146 16.68 -8.39 3.31
C GLN A 146 16.86 -7.42 2.13
N ALA A 147 16.38 -7.80 0.94
CA ALA A 147 16.39 -6.92 -0.23
C ALA A 147 15.55 -5.65 -0.03
N CYS A 148 14.38 -5.76 0.62
CA CYS A 148 13.54 -4.63 0.98
C CYS A 148 14.22 -3.73 2.02
N GLU A 149 14.83 -4.30 3.07
CA GLU A 149 15.55 -3.51 4.08
C GLU A 149 16.72 -2.72 3.45
N GLY A 150 17.56 -3.37 2.63
CA GLY A 150 18.68 -2.70 1.98
C GLY A 150 18.25 -1.63 0.96
N ALA A 151 17.18 -1.87 0.20
CA ALA A 151 16.60 -0.89 -0.72
C ALA A 151 16.01 0.31 0.02
N LEU A 152 15.39 0.10 1.17
CA LEU A 152 14.86 1.17 2.01
C LEU A 152 15.96 2.00 2.66
N GLU A 153 17.05 1.39 3.09
CA GLU A 153 18.21 2.13 3.62
C GLU A 153 18.81 3.07 2.57
N ALA A 154 18.95 2.61 1.32
CA ALA A 154 19.40 3.45 0.22
C ALA A 154 18.42 4.60 -0.04
N LEU A 155 17.12 4.34 -0.03
CA LEU A 155 16.08 5.37 -0.21
C LEU A 155 16.11 6.42 0.93
N LEU A 156 16.26 5.99 2.17
CA LEU A 156 16.39 6.88 3.32
C LEU A 156 17.64 7.77 3.20
N ALA A 157 18.77 7.21 2.77
CA ALA A 157 19.99 7.98 2.58
C ALA A 157 19.83 9.05 1.48
N ALA A 158 19.25 8.68 0.34
CA ALA A 158 18.96 9.59 -0.77
C ALA A 158 17.98 10.70 -0.36
N ALA A 159 16.91 10.36 0.37
CA ALA A 159 15.92 11.33 0.85
C ALA A 159 16.54 12.37 1.80
N ARG A 160 17.36 11.93 2.74
CA ARG A 160 18.09 12.81 3.68
C ARG A 160 19.09 13.69 2.96
N GLY A 161 19.75 13.19 1.93
CA GLY A 161 20.65 13.97 1.08
C GLY A 161 19.97 15.15 0.37
N LEU A 162 18.65 15.04 0.14
CA LEU A 162 17.81 16.09 -0.46
C LEU A 162 16.95 16.84 0.56
N GLU A 163 17.15 16.63 1.86
CA GLU A 163 16.37 17.24 2.95
C GLU A 163 14.84 17.00 2.81
N LEU A 164 14.45 15.84 2.29
CA LEU A 164 13.05 15.46 2.12
C LEU A 164 12.48 14.89 3.44
N PRO A 165 11.14 15.05 3.68
CA PRO A 165 10.50 14.54 4.89
C PRO A 165 10.50 13.00 4.89
N ASP A 166 11.24 12.37 5.80
CA ASP A 166 11.49 10.91 5.81
C ASP A 166 10.60 10.11 6.79
N GLU A 167 9.67 10.76 7.50
CA GLU A 167 8.82 10.12 8.50
C GLU A 167 8.12 8.84 7.98
N PRO A 168 7.46 8.84 6.78
CA PRO A 168 6.81 7.63 6.29
C PRO A 168 7.79 6.50 5.97
N LEU A 169 9.03 6.82 5.58
CA LEU A 169 10.07 5.81 5.34
C LEU A 169 10.60 5.21 6.65
N VAL A 170 10.67 6.01 7.72
CA VAL A 170 11.01 5.53 9.06
C VAL A 170 9.92 4.59 9.59
N ASP A 171 8.66 4.91 9.36
CA ASP A 171 7.54 4.04 9.70
C ASP A 171 7.55 2.75 8.88
N LEU A 172 7.86 2.83 7.57
CA LEU A 172 8.08 1.68 6.71
C LEU A 172 9.23 0.80 7.21
N GLN A 173 10.33 1.40 7.66
CA GLN A 173 11.46 0.67 8.25
C GLN A 173 11.04 -0.09 9.52
N ARG A 174 10.21 0.54 10.35
CA ARG A 174 9.66 -0.11 11.56
C ARG A 174 8.77 -1.29 11.19
N LEU A 175 7.89 -1.12 10.18
CA LEU A 175 7.02 -2.18 9.68
C LEU A 175 7.83 -3.37 9.16
N LEU A 176 8.83 -3.14 8.30
CA LEU A 176 9.69 -4.21 7.77
C LEU A 176 10.43 -4.95 8.89
N ARG A 177 10.96 -4.24 9.89
CA ARG A 177 11.61 -4.89 11.04
C ARG A 177 10.66 -5.77 11.85
N GLN A 178 9.40 -5.41 11.96
CA GLN A 178 8.38 -6.23 12.63
C GLN A 178 7.97 -7.45 11.81
N ALA A 179 7.96 -7.32 10.47
CA ALA A 179 7.66 -8.39 9.53
C ALA A 179 8.84 -9.35 9.29
N ARG A 180 9.92 -9.23 10.07
CA ARG A 180 11.11 -10.06 9.89
C ARG A 180 10.77 -11.54 10.05
N PRO A 181 11.14 -12.40 9.07
CA PRO A 181 10.90 -13.83 9.16
C PRO A 181 11.52 -14.40 10.46
N SER A 182 10.74 -15.18 11.19
CA SER A 182 11.24 -15.85 12.38
C SER A 182 12.33 -16.83 11.96
N GLN A 183 13.58 -16.57 12.31
CA GLN A 183 14.68 -17.51 12.20
C GLN A 183 14.52 -18.59 13.28
N ALA A 184 13.47 -19.40 13.19
CA ALA A 184 13.33 -20.58 13.98
C ALA A 184 13.83 -21.80 13.19
N ALA A 185 14.96 -22.34 13.64
CA ALA A 185 15.46 -23.67 13.32
C ALA A 185 16.24 -23.89 12.01
N ALA A 186 17.42 -23.28 11.92
CA ALA A 186 18.51 -23.94 11.21
C ALA A 186 19.74 -24.00 12.13
N SER A 187 19.68 -24.78 13.23
CA SER A 187 20.84 -25.39 13.88
C SER A 187 20.38 -26.44 14.88
N THR A 188 20.90 -27.61 14.64
CA THR A 188 21.07 -28.80 15.50
C THR A 188 20.06 -29.92 15.30
N ALA A 189 20.47 -30.78 14.39
CA ALA A 189 20.20 -32.22 14.54
C ALA A 189 21.18 -32.83 15.56
N ALA A 190 20.64 -33.49 16.56
CA ALA A 190 20.96 -34.83 17.00
C ALA A 190 20.62 -35.07 18.51
N PRO A 191 20.32 -36.28 18.90
CA PRO A 191 19.31 -36.57 19.89
C PRO A 191 19.88 -36.97 21.26
N SER A 192 19.12 -36.71 22.32
CA SER A 192 19.17 -37.62 23.49
C SER A 192 17.93 -37.45 24.37
N ARG A 193 17.35 -38.57 24.60
CA ARG A 193 16.33 -38.98 25.56
C ARG A 193 16.74 -38.66 27.00
N GLU A 194 15.80 -38.16 27.82
CA GLU A 194 15.46 -38.88 29.07
C GLU A 194 14.41 -38.12 29.88
N GLU A 195 13.57 -38.89 30.46
CA GLU A 195 12.38 -38.69 31.27
C GLU A 195 12.56 -37.80 32.50
N ALA A 196 11.51 -37.11 32.90
CA ALA A 196 10.74 -37.23 34.17
C ALA A 196 9.95 -35.96 34.49
N SER A 197 8.68 -36.15 34.76
CA SER A 197 7.72 -35.23 35.41
C SER A 197 7.95 -35.18 36.93
N PRO A 198 7.11 -34.47 37.72
CA PRO A 198 6.51 -33.14 37.65
C PRO A 198 6.77 -32.30 38.93
N SER A 199 6.52 -30.99 38.94
CA SER A 199 6.12 -30.28 40.17
C SER A 199 5.58 -28.87 39.94
N THR A 200 4.32 -28.74 40.28
CA THR A 200 3.58 -27.61 40.97
C THR A 200 3.87 -26.17 40.60
N ALA A 201 2.74 -25.53 40.26
CA ALA A 201 2.47 -24.10 40.17
C ALA A 201 2.74 -23.30 41.47
N PRO A 202 2.74 -21.92 41.43
CA PRO A 202 1.46 -21.24 41.42
C PRO A 202 1.33 -19.95 40.60
N SER A 203 0.17 -19.79 40.06
CA SER A 203 -0.71 -18.60 40.09
C SER A 203 -0.13 -17.19 39.97
N GLY A 204 -0.42 -16.54 38.87
CA GLY A 204 -0.42 -15.09 38.69
C GLY A 204 -1.50 -14.68 37.68
N ALA A 205 -2.49 -13.98 38.17
CA ALA A 205 -3.74 -13.52 37.60
C ALA A 205 -3.78 -13.29 36.08
N SER A 206 -4.56 -14.11 35.39
CA SER A 206 -5.03 -13.86 34.03
C SER A 206 -6.18 -12.85 34.08
N ALA A 207 -6.02 -11.74 33.37
CA ALA A 207 -7.14 -10.88 33.00
C ALA A 207 -8.16 -11.69 32.17
N PRO A 208 -9.47 -11.41 32.25
CA PRO A 208 -10.47 -12.19 31.54
C PRO A 208 -10.29 -12.01 30.02
N THR A 209 -9.84 -13.05 29.37
CA THR A 209 -9.86 -13.15 27.91
C THR A 209 -11.32 -13.18 27.47
N ALA A 210 -11.81 -12.07 26.92
CA ALA A 210 -13.11 -12.04 26.28
C ALA A 210 -13.12 -13.08 25.15
N LYS A 211 -14.05 -14.03 25.19
CA LYS A 211 -14.19 -15.05 24.16
C LYS A 211 -14.52 -14.38 22.84
N LEU A 212 -13.69 -14.60 21.83
CA LEU A 212 -14.01 -14.20 20.45
C LEU A 212 -15.39 -14.77 20.05
N PRO A 213 -16.27 -13.97 19.45
CA PRO A 213 -17.53 -14.47 18.92
C PRO A 213 -17.23 -15.53 17.83
N GLU A 214 -17.86 -16.70 17.93
CA GLU A 214 -17.78 -17.72 16.87
C GLU A 214 -18.35 -17.12 15.58
N MET A 215 -17.51 -17.00 14.57
CA MET A 215 -17.87 -16.47 13.27
C MET A 215 -17.94 -17.61 12.26
N ARG A 216 -19.13 -17.88 11.73
CA ARG A 216 -19.35 -18.80 10.62
C ARG A 216 -19.77 -17.99 9.41
N LEU A 217 -18.93 -18.01 8.38
CA LEU A 217 -19.24 -17.44 7.09
C LEU A 217 -19.70 -18.57 6.17
N GLU A 218 -20.85 -18.39 5.54
CA GLU A 218 -21.46 -19.38 4.64
C GLU A 218 -21.55 -18.82 3.23
N ALA A 219 -21.08 -19.57 2.26
CA ALA A 219 -21.21 -19.18 0.85
C ALA A 219 -22.70 -19.05 0.47
N GLY A 220 -23.08 -17.89 -0.10
CA GLY A 220 -24.47 -17.60 -0.49
C GLY A 220 -25.37 -17.02 0.62
N ASN A 221 -24.91 -16.94 1.85
CA ASN A 221 -25.65 -16.32 2.96
C ASN A 221 -25.17 -14.90 3.25
N GLU A 222 -25.39 -13.97 2.31
CA GLU A 222 -24.92 -12.57 2.43
C GLU A 222 -25.44 -11.86 3.69
N ARG A 223 -26.71 -12.13 4.04
CA ARG A 223 -27.32 -11.50 5.23
C ARG A 223 -26.70 -12.01 6.53
N GLY A 224 -26.46 -13.33 6.64
CA GLY A 224 -25.78 -13.93 7.79
C GLY A 224 -24.34 -13.47 7.91
N ASN A 225 -23.63 -13.45 6.80
CA ASN A 225 -22.24 -12.99 6.73
C ASN A 225 -22.12 -11.51 7.13
N ARG A 226 -23.02 -10.65 6.68
CA ARG A 226 -23.08 -9.25 7.09
C ARG A 226 -23.31 -9.10 8.59
N GLN A 227 -24.21 -9.86 9.17
CA GLN A 227 -24.47 -9.83 10.61
C GLN A 227 -23.27 -10.32 11.43
N ALA A 228 -22.56 -11.34 10.94
CA ALA A 228 -21.34 -11.83 11.57
C ALA A 228 -20.23 -10.74 11.58
N LEU A 229 -20.04 -10.05 10.45
CA LEU A 229 -19.10 -8.94 10.36
C LEU A 229 -19.46 -7.75 11.29
N LEU A 230 -20.75 -7.43 11.42
CA LEU A 230 -21.19 -6.37 12.32
C LEU A 230 -20.94 -6.74 13.79
N LYS A 231 -21.24 -7.98 14.20
CA LYS A 231 -20.93 -8.47 15.55
C LYS A 231 -19.43 -8.44 15.87
N MET A 232 -18.60 -8.81 14.90
CA MET A 232 -17.15 -8.72 15.07
C MET A 232 -16.68 -7.27 15.19
N ALA A 233 -17.25 -6.36 14.40
CA ALA A 233 -16.94 -4.94 14.48
C ALA A 233 -17.32 -4.35 15.85
N ASP A 234 -18.48 -4.73 16.38
CA ASP A 234 -18.92 -4.29 17.70
C ASP A 234 -18.00 -4.82 18.80
N PHE A 235 -17.61 -6.10 18.73
CA PHE A 235 -16.64 -6.71 19.65
C PHE A 235 -15.29 -5.98 19.63
N LEU A 236 -14.75 -5.69 18.45
CA LEU A 236 -13.49 -4.96 18.31
C LEU A 236 -13.57 -3.54 18.86
N ASN A 237 -14.68 -2.83 18.64
CA ASN A 237 -14.89 -1.49 19.16
C ASN A 237 -15.04 -1.47 20.69
N GLU A 238 -15.63 -2.52 21.29
CA GLU A 238 -15.73 -2.67 22.75
C GLU A 238 -14.36 -2.97 23.38
N GLN A 239 -13.55 -3.80 22.71
CA GLN A 239 -12.21 -4.15 23.17
C GLN A 239 -11.22 -2.98 23.09
N SER A 240 -11.27 -2.23 22.01
CA SER A 240 -10.34 -1.15 21.71
C SER A 240 -11.03 0.00 21.00
N PRO A 241 -11.73 0.89 21.74
CA PRO A 241 -12.49 1.99 21.14
C PRO A 241 -11.68 2.99 20.32
N SER A 242 -10.36 3.08 20.57
CA SER A 242 -9.43 3.92 19.83
C SER A 242 -8.85 3.26 18.59
N ASP A 243 -9.03 1.94 18.40
CA ASP A 243 -8.56 1.23 17.23
C ASP A 243 -9.54 1.43 16.06
N PRO A 244 -9.08 1.93 14.90
CA PRO A 244 -9.95 2.14 13.74
C PRO A 244 -10.45 0.85 13.08
N LEU A 245 -9.90 -0.34 13.43
CA LEU A 245 -10.21 -1.61 12.79
C LEU A 245 -11.70 -1.96 12.88
N GLY A 246 -12.30 -1.87 14.08
CA GLY A 246 -13.71 -2.17 14.28
C GLY A 246 -14.63 -1.24 13.47
N TYR A 247 -14.31 0.05 13.42
CA TYR A 247 -15.07 1.03 12.62
C TYR A 247 -14.93 0.77 11.12
N ARG A 248 -13.76 0.41 10.65
CA ARG A 248 -13.50 0.04 9.23
C ARG A 248 -14.28 -1.22 8.84
N LEU A 249 -14.28 -2.25 9.70
CA LEU A 249 -15.02 -3.48 9.48
C LEU A 249 -16.54 -3.22 9.47
N ARG A 250 -17.06 -2.40 10.38
CA ARG A 250 -18.46 -1.99 10.41
C ARG A 250 -18.85 -1.24 9.14
N ARG A 251 -18.04 -0.29 8.71
CA ARG A 251 -18.24 0.43 7.45
C ARG A 251 -18.27 -0.53 6.26
N HIS A 252 -17.31 -1.45 6.16
CA HIS A 252 -17.28 -2.47 5.11
C HIS A 252 -18.56 -3.31 5.12
N ALA A 253 -18.98 -3.85 6.26
CA ALA A 253 -20.19 -4.67 6.39
C ALA A 253 -21.47 -3.95 5.96
N ILE A 254 -21.53 -2.61 6.10
CA ILE A 254 -22.68 -1.80 5.69
C ILE A 254 -22.65 -1.50 4.19
N TRP A 255 -21.49 -1.18 3.64
CA TRP A 255 -21.34 -0.59 2.31
C TRP A 255 -21.01 -1.58 1.21
N HIS A 256 -20.44 -2.77 1.52
CA HIS A 256 -20.01 -3.72 0.50
C HIS A 256 -21.15 -4.22 -0.43
N ALA A 257 -22.38 -4.19 0.04
CA ALA A 257 -23.55 -4.58 -0.74
C ALA A 257 -24.04 -3.48 -1.71
N ILE A 258 -23.51 -2.26 -1.61
CA ILE A 258 -23.88 -1.13 -2.48
C ILE A 258 -22.99 -1.18 -3.71
N GLN A 259 -23.52 -1.74 -4.79
CA GLN A 259 -22.79 -1.94 -6.06
C GLN A 259 -23.15 -0.93 -7.13
N ALA A 260 -24.16 -0.08 -6.90
CA ALA A 260 -24.60 0.92 -7.86
C ALA A 260 -25.06 2.19 -7.13
N LEU A 261 -25.04 3.30 -7.84
CA LEU A 261 -25.65 4.54 -7.37
C LEU A 261 -27.18 4.35 -7.25
N PRO A 262 -27.83 5.00 -6.26
CA PRO A 262 -29.28 4.95 -6.14
C PRO A 262 -29.94 5.57 -7.39
N ALA A 263 -31.09 5.05 -7.76
CA ALA A 263 -31.89 5.64 -8.84
C ALA A 263 -32.19 7.12 -8.54
N THR A 264 -32.12 7.95 -9.56
CA THR A 264 -32.38 9.39 -9.46
C THR A 264 -33.59 9.78 -10.30
N ARG A 265 -34.42 10.71 -9.80
CA ARG A 265 -35.58 11.23 -10.55
C ARG A 265 -35.22 12.22 -11.66
N ASP A 266 -34.17 13.01 -11.41
CA ASP A 266 -33.79 14.15 -12.24
C ASP A 266 -32.27 14.29 -12.43
N GLY A 267 -31.53 13.20 -12.20
CA GLY A 267 -30.07 13.19 -12.23
C GLY A 267 -29.40 13.81 -10.99
N VAL A 268 -30.15 14.45 -10.11
CA VAL A 268 -29.64 15.14 -8.92
C VAL A 268 -30.23 14.58 -7.62
N ARG A 269 -31.53 14.26 -7.61
CA ARG A 269 -32.24 13.79 -6.41
C ARG A 269 -32.38 12.28 -6.43
N SER A 270 -31.84 11.61 -5.41
CA SER A 270 -32.02 10.16 -5.25
C SER A 270 -33.45 9.81 -4.87
N GLU A 271 -33.91 8.61 -5.25
CA GLU A 271 -35.20 8.05 -4.80
C GLU A 271 -35.16 7.48 -3.39
N LEU A 272 -34.01 7.57 -2.70
CA LEU A 272 -33.89 7.11 -1.33
C LEU A 272 -34.75 7.96 -0.38
N ALA A 273 -35.45 7.28 0.53
CA ALA A 273 -36.15 7.98 1.59
C ALA A 273 -35.17 8.75 2.50
N PRO A 274 -35.55 9.94 2.96
CA PRO A 274 -34.71 10.66 3.91
C PRO A 274 -34.54 9.86 5.21
N PRO A 275 -33.42 10.05 5.93
CA PRO A 275 -33.24 9.38 7.21
C PRO A 275 -34.36 9.78 8.19
N ALA A 276 -34.79 8.83 9.03
CA ALA A 276 -35.82 9.06 10.03
C ALA A 276 -35.42 10.21 10.99
N ALA A 277 -36.39 11.07 11.34
CA ALA A 277 -36.11 12.30 12.09
C ALA A 277 -35.52 12.03 13.48
N ASP A 278 -35.92 10.96 14.12
CA ASP A 278 -35.38 10.46 15.40
C ASP A 278 -33.90 10.11 15.31
N ARG A 279 -33.46 9.45 14.22
CA ARG A 279 -32.03 9.19 14.00
C ARG A 279 -31.22 10.46 13.74
N VAL A 280 -31.81 11.43 13.04
CA VAL A 280 -31.13 12.71 12.82
C VAL A 280 -30.97 13.48 14.14
N ALA A 281 -31.94 13.38 15.06
CA ALA A 281 -31.84 13.97 16.40
C ALA A 281 -30.74 13.31 17.23
N GLU A 282 -30.66 11.98 17.24
CA GLU A 282 -29.65 11.19 17.95
C GLU A 282 -28.18 11.56 17.56
N TYR A 283 -27.95 11.94 16.30
CA TYR A 283 -26.61 12.38 15.84
C TYR A 283 -26.31 13.87 16.08
N ARG A 284 -27.26 14.63 16.63
CA ARG A 284 -27.07 16.06 16.93
C ARG A 284 -26.83 16.36 18.41
N GLU A 285 -27.02 15.37 19.27
CA GLU A 285 -26.61 15.37 20.67
C GLU A 285 -25.17 14.90 20.86
#